data_6647d94124eff9cb45c3539dcbb2fa56
#
_entry.id   6647d94124eff9cb45c3539dcbb2fa56
#
_cell.length_a   1.000
_cell.length_b   1.000
_cell.length_c   1.000
_cell.angle_alpha   90.00
_cell.angle_beta   90.00
_cell.angle_gamma   90.00
#
_symmetry.space_group_name_H-M   'P 1'
#
loop_
_entity.id
_entity.type
_entity.pdbx_description
1 polymer ?
#
loop_
_entity_poly.entity_id
_entity_poly.type
_entity_poly.pdbx_seq_one_letter_code
_entity_poly.pdbx_strand_id
1 'polypeptide(L)'
;MSRLVRDTNCLIQIVSPRSKYHFLWDSFVRGENTLCISNEIIEEYVEIMQLLMGNAAAEYVVKTILNSRFTELVVPYYNFNLIEVDKDDNKFVDCAITAHAKCIVTNDHHYDVLKTIPFPKVEVVSLVDFLKYQ
;
A
#
# COMPACT_ATOMS: atom_id res chain seq x y z
N MET A 1 5.78 -10.53 -11.96
CA MET A 1 5.75 -9.26 -11.23
C MET A 1 4.69 -9.32 -10.15
N SER A 2 5.05 -9.00 -8.91
CA SER A 2 4.12 -9.08 -7.78
C SER A 2 3.22 -7.85 -7.72
N ARG A 3 1.95 -8.07 -7.44
CA ARG A 3 0.95 -7.02 -7.22
C ARG A 3 0.81 -6.82 -5.74
N LEU A 4 1.02 -5.60 -5.27
CA LEU A 4 1.09 -5.27 -3.86
C LEU A 4 0.13 -4.13 -3.51
N VAL A 5 -0.32 -4.11 -2.26
CA VAL A 5 -0.94 -2.95 -1.66
C VAL A 5 -0.04 -2.52 -0.51
N ARG A 6 0.22 -1.23 -0.38
CA ARG A 6 1.00 -0.68 0.74
C ARG A 6 0.12 0.23 1.57
N ASP A 7 0.13 0.05 2.88
CA ASP A 7 -0.54 1.02 3.72
C ASP A 7 0.25 2.34 3.71
N THR A 8 -0.38 3.41 4.19
CA THR A 8 0.20 4.74 4.07
C THR A 8 1.52 4.88 4.81
N ASN A 9 1.63 4.31 6.02
CA ASN A 9 2.85 4.41 6.80
C ASN A 9 4.02 3.69 6.13
N CYS A 10 3.78 2.54 5.51
CA CYS A 10 4.81 1.83 4.78
C CYS A 10 5.24 2.59 3.53
N LEU A 11 4.30 3.20 2.82
CA LEU A 11 4.65 4.04 1.68
C LEU A 11 5.56 5.20 2.11
N ILE A 12 5.21 5.89 3.18
CA ILE A 12 6.02 7.00 3.70
C ILE A 12 7.44 6.53 4.02
N GLN A 13 7.58 5.37 4.63
CA GLN A 13 8.90 4.85 4.98
C GLN A 13 9.76 4.54 3.75
N ILE A 14 9.17 4.12 2.64
CA ILE A 14 9.96 3.83 1.45
C ILE A 14 10.26 5.07 0.62
N VAL A 15 9.40 6.10 0.64
CA VAL A 15 9.66 7.32 -0.15
C VAL A 15 10.63 8.28 0.55
N SER A 16 10.81 8.17 1.84
CA SER A 16 11.74 9.01 2.57
C SER A 16 13.18 8.74 2.14
N PRO A 17 13.92 9.75 1.64
CA PRO A 17 15.28 9.53 1.13
C PRO A 17 16.27 9.01 2.17
N ARG A 18 16.01 9.28 3.44
CA ARG A 18 16.89 8.87 4.53
C ARG A 18 16.53 7.52 5.14
N SER A 19 15.43 6.92 4.68
CA SER A 19 15.01 5.63 5.19
C SER A 19 15.88 4.50 4.65
N LYS A 20 16.16 3.52 5.49
CA LYS A 20 16.85 2.31 5.04
C LYS A 20 16.02 1.49 4.06
N TYR A 21 14.73 1.79 3.95
CA TYR A 21 13.82 1.12 3.03
C TYR A 21 13.64 1.87 1.71
N HIS A 22 14.35 2.96 1.51
CA HIS A 22 14.17 3.79 0.30
C HIS A 22 14.43 3.01 -1.00
N PHE A 23 15.29 2.00 -0.96
CA PHE A 23 15.55 1.19 -2.15
C PHE A 23 14.30 0.47 -2.66
N LEU A 24 13.28 0.26 -1.81
CA LEU A 24 12.01 -0.32 -2.24
C LEU A 24 11.21 0.65 -3.11
N TRP A 25 11.36 1.96 -2.87
CA TRP A 25 10.79 2.98 -3.75
C TRP A 25 11.47 2.92 -5.13
N ASP A 26 12.79 2.82 -5.14
CA ASP A 26 13.54 2.67 -6.40
C ASP A 26 13.13 1.40 -7.14
N SER A 27 12.89 0.31 -6.42
CA SER A 27 12.40 -0.93 -7.01
C SER A 27 11.06 -0.75 -7.70
N PHE A 28 10.15 -0.01 -7.07
CA PHE A 28 8.86 0.32 -7.69
C PHE A 28 9.06 1.15 -8.95
N VAL A 29 9.89 2.18 -8.88
CA VAL A 29 10.15 3.06 -10.04
C VAL A 29 10.72 2.26 -11.21
N ARG A 30 11.56 1.26 -10.93
CA ARG A 30 12.13 0.37 -11.96
C ARG A 30 11.15 -0.68 -12.47
N GLY A 31 9.99 -0.83 -11.82
CA GLY A 31 8.97 -1.78 -12.27
C GLY A 31 9.13 -3.19 -11.74
N GLU A 32 9.79 -3.35 -10.59
CA GLU A 32 9.95 -4.68 -9.99
C GLU A 32 8.68 -5.18 -9.30
N ASN A 33 7.75 -4.28 -9.00
CA ASN A 33 6.45 -4.61 -8.40
C ASN A 33 5.37 -3.72 -8.99
N THR A 34 4.13 -4.20 -8.95
CA THR A 34 2.97 -3.39 -9.31
C THR A 34 2.29 -2.90 -8.03
N LEU A 35 2.09 -1.61 -7.92
CA LEU A 35 1.35 -1.02 -6.81
C LEU A 35 -0.12 -0.91 -7.17
N CYS A 36 -0.98 -1.58 -6.41
CA CYS A 36 -2.42 -1.52 -6.60
C CYS A 36 -2.99 -0.46 -5.65
N ILE A 37 -3.78 0.44 -6.19
CA ILE A 37 -4.36 1.54 -5.43
C ILE A 37 -5.82 1.76 -5.84
N SER A 38 -6.58 2.36 -4.93
CA SER A 38 -7.93 2.85 -5.22
C SER A 38 -7.95 4.36 -5.04
N ASN A 39 -9.05 5.01 -5.42
CA ASN A 39 -9.19 6.44 -5.21
C ASN A 39 -9.12 6.81 -3.73
N GLU A 40 -9.72 6.01 -2.85
CA GLU A 40 -9.67 6.24 -1.42
C GLU A 40 -8.24 6.16 -0.87
N ILE A 41 -7.46 5.20 -1.37
CA ILE A 41 -6.06 5.06 -0.97
C ILE A 41 -5.25 6.28 -1.43
N ILE A 42 -5.44 6.74 -2.66
CA ILE A 42 -4.73 7.92 -3.16
C ILE A 42 -5.06 9.14 -2.30
N GLU A 43 -6.33 9.33 -1.95
CA GLU A 43 -6.75 10.45 -1.11
C GLU A 43 -6.03 10.43 0.23
N GLU A 44 -5.92 9.26 0.86
CA GLU A 44 -5.20 9.13 2.12
C GLU A 44 -3.70 9.37 1.94
N TYR A 45 -3.09 8.84 0.88
CA TYR A 45 -1.68 9.09 0.58
C TYR A 45 -1.40 10.59 0.48
N VAL A 46 -2.23 11.31 -0.28
CA VAL A 46 -2.07 12.77 -0.43
C VAL A 46 -2.18 13.47 0.91
N GLU A 47 -3.25 13.17 1.67
CA GLU A 47 -3.52 13.82 2.94
C GLU A 47 -2.36 13.65 3.93
N ILE A 48 -1.94 12.41 4.14
CA ILE A 48 -0.92 12.12 5.14
C ILE A 48 0.46 12.60 4.69
N MET A 49 0.79 12.44 3.41
CA MET A 49 2.09 12.93 2.91
C MET A 49 2.19 14.45 2.96
N GLN A 50 1.09 15.18 2.69
CA GLN A 50 1.09 16.63 2.83
C GLN A 50 1.37 17.05 4.27
N LEU A 51 0.77 16.35 5.24
CA LEU A 51 1.00 16.65 6.64
C LEU A 51 2.43 16.37 7.09
N LEU A 52 3.04 15.30 6.61
CA LEU A 52 4.34 14.84 7.09
C LEU A 52 5.52 15.33 6.27
N MET A 53 5.33 15.56 4.97
CA MET A 53 6.42 15.87 4.04
C MET A 53 6.28 17.22 3.34
N GLY A 54 5.13 17.87 3.49
CA GLY A 54 4.82 19.13 2.79
C GLY A 54 4.24 18.89 1.40
N ASN A 55 3.65 19.96 0.84
CA ASN A 55 2.91 19.86 -0.41
C ASN A 55 3.77 19.47 -1.61
N ALA A 56 4.97 20.02 -1.72
CA ALA A 56 5.84 19.78 -2.87
C ALA A 56 6.29 18.32 -2.95
N ALA A 57 6.73 17.76 -1.81
CA ALA A 57 7.15 16.36 -1.76
C ALA A 57 5.97 15.41 -2.00
N ALA A 58 4.83 15.70 -1.39
CA ALA A 58 3.62 14.90 -1.58
C ALA A 58 3.19 14.89 -3.04
N GLU A 59 3.18 16.04 -3.69
CA GLU A 59 2.83 16.16 -5.10
C GLU A 59 3.78 15.34 -5.99
N TYR A 60 5.07 15.42 -5.72
CA TYR A 60 6.06 14.67 -6.49
C TYR A 60 5.82 13.15 -6.39
N VAL A 61 5.62 12.65 -5.18
CA VAL A 61 5.40 11.21 -4.96
C VAL A 61 4.11 10.75 -5.61
N VAL A 62 3.02 11.48 -5.41
CA VAL A 62 1.72 11.11 -5.96
C VAL A 62 1.73 11.14 -7.48
N LYS A 63 2.35 12.15 -8.09
CA LYS A 63 2.48 12.22 -9.54
C LYS A 63 3.30 11.06 -10.09
N THR A 64 4.37 10.69 -9.39
CA THR A 64 5.19 9.55 -9.78
C THR A 64 4.36 8.26 -9.79
N ILE A 65 3.56 8.05 -8.74
CA ILE A 65 2.69 6.89 -8.66
C ILE A 65 1.65 6.90 -9.78
N LEU A 66 0.95 8.02 -9.96
CA LEU A 66 -0.14 8.11 -10.94
C LEU A 66 0.33 8.00 -12.38
N ASN A 67 1.55 8.44 -12.67
CA ASN A 67 2.11 8.39 -14.01
C ASN A 67 2.86 7.09 -14.32
N SER A 68 3.05 6.23 -13.33
CA SER A 68 3.77 4.98 -13.51
C SER A 68 2.91 3.93 -14.20
N ARG A 69 3.48 3.22 -15.18
CA ARG A 69 2.82 2.06 -15.79
C ARG A 69 2.76 0.87 -14.82
N PHE A 70 3.48 0.95 -13.70
CA PHE A 70 3.53 -0.10 -12.68
C PHE A 70 2.55 0.17 -11.53
N THR A 71 1.64 1.11 -11.74
CA THR A 71 0.54 1.40 -10.83
C THR A 71 -0.74 0.91 -11.48
N GLU A 72 -1.54 0.16 -10.73
CA GLU A 72 -2.84 -0.29 -11.17
C GLU A 72 -3.92 0.38 -10.34
N LEU A 73 -4.79 1.14 -11.01
CA LEU A 73 -5.95 1.76 -10.36
C LEU A 73 -7.08 0.74 -10.30
N VAL A 74 -7.54 0.47 -9.09
CA VAL A 74 -8.55 -0.55 -8.81
C VAL A 74 -9.81 0.13 -8.29
N VAL A 75 -10.97 -0.37 -8.73
CA VAL A 75 -12.27 0.12 -8.24
C VAL A 75 -12.91 -1.03 -7.45
N PRO A 76 -12.82 -1.01 -6.12
CA PRO A 76 -13.48 -2.04 -5.31
C PRO A 76 -15.01 -1.93 -5.43
N TYR A 77 -15.68 -3.07 -5.66
CA TYR A 77 -17.14 -3.12 -5.73
C TYR A 77 -17.77 -3.53 -4.42
N TYR A 78 -16.97 -4.01 -3.48
CA TYR A 78 -17.42 -4.57 -2.22
C TYR A 78 -16.66 -3.97 -1.06
N ASN A 79 -17.38 -3.69 0.02
CA ASN A 79 -16.80 -3.34 1.30
C ASN A 79 -16.87 -4.57 2.19
N PHE A 80 -15.75 -5.27 2.31
CA PHE A 80 -15.71 -6.55 3.05
C PHE A 80 -15.74 -6.35 4.56
N ASN A 81 -15.31 -5.16 5.05
CA ASN A 81 -15.34 -4.80 6.46
C ASN A 81 -14.66 -5.83 7.39
N LEU A 82 -13.51 -6.36 6.96
CA LEU A 82 -12.82 -7.40 7.69
C LEU A 82 -12.06 -6.89 8.93
N ILE A 83 -11.71 -5.61 8.93
CA ILE A 83 -11.02 -4.98 10.06
C ILE A 83 -12.04 -4.13 10.83
N GLU A 84 -12.29 -4.48 12.09
CA GLU A 84 -13.26 -3.77 12.91
C GLU A 84 -12.61 -2.75 13.84
N VAL A 85 -11.35 -2.98 14.21
CA VAL A 85 -10.61 -2.13 15.16
C VAL A 85 -10.38 -0.73 14.60
N ASP A 86 -10.04 -0.65 13.32
CA ASP A 86 -9.87 0.62 12.61
C ASP A 86 -10.43 0.47 11.20
N LYS A 87 -11.61 1.02 10.99
CA LYS A 87 -12.32 0.86 9.72
C LYS A 87 -11.64 1.56 8.56
N ASP A 88 -10.80 2.57 8.82
CA ASP A 88 -10.05 3.24 7.76
C ASP A 88 -9.06 2.30 7.06
N ASP A 89 -8.64 1.24 7.72
CA ASP A 89 -7.72 0.26 7.13
C ASP A 89 -8.41 -0.61 6.08
N ASN A 90 -9.73 -0.70 6.08
CA ASN A 90 -10.47 -1.56 5.16
C ASN A 90 -10.32 -1.16 3.70
N LYS A 91 -10.02 0.10 3.38
CA LYS A 91 -9.80 0.51 1.99
C LYS A 91 -8.63 -0.25 1.36
N PHE A 92 -7.58 -0.53 2.14
CA PHE A 92 -6.42 -1.30 1.67
C PHE A 92 -6.77 -2.77 1.48
N VAL A 93 -7.56 -3.32 2.39
CA VAL A 93 -8.02 -4.72 2.30
C VAL A 93 -8.91 -4.92 1.09
N ASP A 94 -9.88 -4.04 0.91
CA ASP A 94 -10.82 -4.14 -0.22
C ASP A 94 -10.09 -4.01 -1.55
N CYS A 95 -9.11 -3.12 -1.63
CA CYS A 95 -8.27 -2.97 -2.81
C CYS A 95 -7.47 -4.24 -3.09
N ALA A 96 -6.86 -4.83 -2.07
CA ALA A 96 -6.06 -6.04 -2.22
C ALA A 96 -6.90 -7.21 -2.72
N ILE A 97 -8.11 -7.37 -2.19
CA ILE A 97 -9.02 -8.44 -2.61
C ILE A 97 -9.43 -8.24 -4.06
N THR A 98 -9.88 -7.04 -4.40
CA THR A 98 -10.35 -6.72 -5.76
C THR A 98 -9.24 -6.86 -6.79
N ALA A 99 -8.03 -6.46 -6.45
CA ALA A 99 -6.88 -6.52 -7.34
C ALA A 99 -6.23 -7.91 -7.40
N HIS A 100 -6.64 -8.84 -6.55
CA HIS A 100 -5.95 -10.12 -6.37
C HIS A 100 -4.47 -9.90 -6.05
N ALA A 101 -4.19 -8.95 -5.16
CA ALA A 101 -2.83 -8.62 -4.78
C ALA A 101 -2.18 -9.79 -4.04
N LYS A 102 -0.87 -9.94 -4.23
CA LYS A 102 -0.11 -10.98 -3.53
C LYS A 102 -0.12 -10.74 -2.03
N CYS A 103 -0.02 -9.48 -1.60
CA CYS A 103 -0.02 -9.16 -0.18
C CYS A 103 -0.31 -7.67 0.05
N ILE A 104 -0.63 -7.37 1.30
CA ILE A 104 -0.61 -6.01 1.83
C ILE A 104 0.67 -5.86 2.63
N VAL A 105 1.49 -4.85 2.33
CA VAL A 105 2.69 -4.54 3.09
C VAL A 105 2.32 -3.54 4.17
N THR A 106 2.37 -3.97 5.42
CA THR A 106 1.99 -3.14 6.56
C THR A 106 2.71 -3.60 7.82
N ASN A 107 3.04 -2.65 8.70
CA ASN A 107 3.57 -2.95 10.03
C ASN A 107 2.48 -2.82 11.10
N ASP A 108 1.25 -2.53 10.71
CA ASP A 108 0.14 -2.31 11.63
C ASP A 108 -0.47 -3.64 12.07
N HIS A 109 -0.54 -3.88 13.37
CA HIS A 109 -1.11 -5.11 13.94
C HIS A 109 -2.63 -5.21 13.78
N HIS A 110 -3.32 -4.12 13.42
CA HIS A 110 -4.75 -4.19 13.11
C HIS A 110 -5.05 -5.16 11.97
N TYR A 111 -4.09 -5.40 11.08
CA TYR A 111 -4.26 -6.31 9.95
C TYR A 111 -4.07 -7.78 10.34
N ASP A 112 -3.62 -8.08 11.55
CA ASP A 112 -3.37 -9.46 11.98
C ASP A 112 -4.64 -10.32 11.96
N VAL A 113 -5.81 -9.69 12.13
CA VAL A 113 -7.09 -10.39 12.06
C VAL A 113 -7.29 -11.12 10.73
N LEU A 114 -6.69 -10.62 9.65
CA LEU A 114 -6.81 -11.21 8.32
C LEU A 114 -6.20 -12.60 8.25
N LYS A 115 -5.25 -12.90 9.12
CA LYS A 115 -4.61 -14.22 9.18
C LYS A 115 -5.57 -15.30 9.67
N THR A 116 -6.64 -14.89 10.37
CA THR A 116 -7.65 -15.82 10.91
C THR A 116 -8.81 -16.04 9.96
N ILE A 117 -8.87 -15.30 8.86
CA ILE A 117 -9.98 -15.33 7.91
C ILE A 117 -9.58 -16.21 6.71
N PRO A 118 -10.21 -17.38 6.54
CA PRO A 118 -9.83 -18.27 5.43
C PRO A 118 -10.31 -17.81 4.06
N PHE A 119 -11.40 -17.03 4.01
CA PHE A 119 -11.95 -16.54 2.76
C PHE A 119 -12.75 -15.25 2.98
N PRO A 120 -12.49 -14.17 2.20
CA PRO A 120 -11.40 -14.10 1.21
C PRO A 120 -10.03 -14.08 1.87
N LYS A 121 -9.06 -14.76 1.25
CA LYS A 121 -7.70 -14.85 1.80
C LYS A 121 -6.88 -13.64 1.40
N VAL A 122 -6.31 -12.95 2.39
CA VAL A 122 -5.43 -11.81 2.16
C VAL A 122 -4.15 -12.03 2.95
N GLU A 123 -3.03 -12.05 2.24
CA GLU A 123 -1.72 -12.17 2.88
C GLU A 123 -1.25 -10.81 3.36
N VAL A 124 -0.69 -10.77 4.56
CA VAL A 124 -0.16 -9.55 5.18
C VAL A 124 1.31 -9.77 5.50
N VAL A 125 2.14 -8.84 5.08
CA VAL A 125 3.59 -8.94 5.23
C VAL A 125 4.12 -7.64 5.83
N SER A 126 4.97 -7.75 6.84
CA SER A 126 5.64 -6.56 7.38
C SER A 126 6.68 -6.04 6.39
N LEU A 127 7.09 -4.78 6.58
CA LEU A 127 8.12 -4.18 5.73
C LEU A 127 9.43 -4.97 5.81
N VAL A 128 9.81 -5.41 7.00
CA VAL A 128 11.02 -6.22 7.20
C VAL A 128 10.91 -7.56 6.48
N ASP A 129 9.77 -8.24 6.63
CA ASP A 129 9.58 -9.53 5.97
C ASP A 129 9.49 -9.39 4.45
N PHE A 130 8.95 -8.28 3.96
CA PHE A 130 8.89 -8.02 2.53
C PHE A 130 10.30 -7.96 1.92
N LEU A 131 11.30 -7.50 2.65
CA LEU A 131 12.68 -7.47 2.17
C LEU A 131 13.18 -8.86 1.79
N LYS A 132 12.66 -9.91 2.43
CA LYS A 132 13.09 -11.28 2.15
C LYS A 132 12.60 -11.79 0.81
N TYR A 133 11.65 -11.10 0.20
CA TYR A 133 11.11 -11.47 -1.13
C TYR A 133 11.76 -10.70 -2.27
N GLN A 134 12.69 -9.82 -1.94
CA GLN A 134 13.38 -8.99 -2.96
C GLN A 134 14.63 -9.64 -3.52
#